data_9340bb8c830eaa60a6004ae8cb4b0cf3
#
_entry.id   9340bb8c830eaa60a6004ae8cb4b0cf3
#
_cell.length_a   1.000
_cell.length_b   1.000
_cell.length_c   1.000
_cell.angle_alpha   90.00
_cell.angle_beta   90.00
_cell.angle_gamma   90.00
#
_symmetry.space_group_name_H-M   'P 1'
#
loop_
_entity.id
_entity.type
_entity.pdbx_description
1 polymer ?
#
loop_
_entity_poly.entity_id
_entity_poly.type
_entity_poly.pdbx_seq_one_letter_code
_entity_poly.pdbx_strand_id
1 'polypeptide(L)'
;MDGDAVGLEAYLASVIARVSAAAENYYLTVGSGTAMPQGVLTGATASGITTAAKVAITAAELVSTMGTLATPYHNANTRLLMLGSTKWYLQGLTGNPFMFVQTPNGNDFMGVPALISPDMEAIADTKKSVLVGDFSMYAFAERQGLIVSRNPYLYQASGQVGIFVKQRFGGAVLQTLAFKYLTQGGS
;
A
#
# COMPACT_ATOMS: atom_id res chain seq x y z
N MET A 1 1.56 44.10 2.28
CA MET A 1 2.13 42.95 1.55
C MET A 1 2.20 41.68 2.41
N ASP A 2 1.33 41.50 3.42
CA ASP A 2 1.37 40.36 4.33
C ASP A 2 0.36 39.23 3.99
N GLY A 3 -0.44 39.40 2.92
CA GLY A 3 -1.46 38.40 2.57
C GLY A 3 -0.93 37.14 1.88
N ASP A 4 0.21 37.21 1.22
CA ASP A 4 0.75 36.05 0.47
C ASP A 4 1.53 35.05 1.33
N ALA A 5 2.09 35.49 2.45
CA ALA A 5 2.87 34.61 3.33
C ALA A 5 2.02 33.53 4.05
N VAL A 6 0.80 33.89 4.44
CA VAL A 6 -0.14 32.97 5.11
C VAL A 6 -0.61 31.86 4.15
N GLY A 7 -0.86 32.22 2.88
CA GLY A 7 -1.22 31.25 1.85
C GLY A 7 -0.09 30.26 1.54
N LEU A 8 1.16 30.72 1.51
CA LEU A 8 2.33 29.90 1.23
C LEU A 8 2.60 28.87 2.34
N GLU A 9 2.50 29.27 3.62
CA GLU A 9 2.72 28.35 4.75
C GLU A 9 1.67 27.24 4.78
N ALA A 10 0.40 27.57 4.56
CA ALA A 10 -0.69 26.59 4.47
C ALA A 10 -0.50 25.63 3.28
N TYR A 11 -0.08 26.16 2.12
CA TYR A 11 0.23 25.34 0.95
C TYR A 11 1.39 24.39 1.22
N LEU A 12 2.50 24.87 1.79
CA LEU A 12 3.65 24.05 2.14
C LEU A 12 3.28 22.97 3.15
N ALA A 13 2.48 23.27 4.16
CA ALA A 13 2.00 22.27 5.12
C ALA A 13 1.21 21.16 4.42
N SER A 14 0.33 21.49 3.49
CA SER A 14 -0.44 20.50 2.72
C SER A 14 0.43 19.62 1.83
N VAL A 15 1.45 20.20 1.19
CA VAL A 15 2.42 19.46 0.36
C VAL A 15 3.25 18.51 1.22
N ILE A 16 3.77 18.99 2.35
CA ILE A 16 4.54 18.19 3.30
C ILE A 16 3.70 16.99 3.79
N ALA A 17 2.47 17.22 4.23
CA ALA A 17 1.58 16.17 4.70
C ALA A 17 1.35 15.09 3.61
N ARG A 18 1.10 15.51 2.37
CA ARG A 18 0.90 14.60 1.24
C ARG A 18 2.15 13.78 0.91
N VAL A 19 3.33 14.42 0.89
CA VAL A 19 4.60 13.73 0.60
C VAL A 19 4.95 12.77 1.72
N SER A 20 4.74 13.14 2.98
CA SER A 20 4.96 12.25 4.13
C SER A 20 4.04 11.03 4.09
N ALA A 21 2.75 11.23 3.82
CA ALA A 21 1.80 10.13 3.67
C ALA A 21 2.15 9.17 2.51
N ALA A 22 2.62 9.71 1.38
CA ALA A 22 3.10 8.91 0.26
C ALA A 22 4.35 8.09 0.64
N ALA A 23 5.30 8.69 1.36
CA ALA A 23 6.49 7.99 1.83
C ALA A 23 6.14 6.89 2.84
N GLU A 24 5.21 7.15 3.78
CA GLU A 24 4.70 6.12 4.70
C GLU A 24 4.09 4.95 3.93
N ASN A 25 3.18 5.22 3.00
CA ASN A 25 2.53 4.19 2.20
C ASN A 25 3.55 3.34 1.45
N TYR A 26 4.56 3.97 0.84
CA TYR A 26 5.65 3.26 0.14
C TYR A 26 6.40 2.31 1.08
N TYR A 27 6.92 2.80 2.20
CA TYR A 27 7.69 1.97 3.13
C TYR A 27 6.85 0.87 3.79
N LEU A 28 5.59 1.13 4.12
CA LEU A 28 4.70 0.13 4.71
C LEU A 28 4.22 -0.91 3.68
N THR A 29 4.26 -0.60 2.39
CA THR A 29 3.90 -1.55 1.32
C THR A 29 5.10 -2.41 0.91
N VAL A 30 6.25 -1.79 0.57
CA VAL A 30 7.39 -2.48 -0.08
C VAL A 30 8.72 -2.38 0.67
N GLY A 31 8.75 -1.75 1.85
CA GLY A 31 9.97 -1.59 2.63
C GLY A 31 10.69 -2.91 2.92
N SER A 32 12.01 -2.89 2.92
CA SER A 32 12.84 -4.09 3.04
C SER A 32 12.94 -4.65 4.47
N GLY A 33 12.61 -3.87 5.50
CA GLY A 33 12.83 -4.24 6.90
C GLY A 33 14.25 -4.02 7.40
N THR A 34 15.18 -3.58 6.55
CA THR A 34 16.58 -3.28 6.93
C THR A 34 16.78 -1.78 6.89
N ALA A 35 17.04 -1.16 8.03
CA ALA A 35 17.14 0.29 8.22
C ALA A 35 15.87 1.09 7.82
N MET A 36 14.77 0.40 7.54
CA MET A 36 13.45 0.94 7.20
C MET A 36 12.37 -0.03 7.66
N PRO A 37 11.09 0.39 7.76
CA PRO A 37 9.98 -0.51 8.06
C PRO A 37 9.94 -1.72 7.13
N GLN A 38 9.49 -2.87 7.63
CA GLN A 38 9.19 -4.01 6.79
C GLN A 38 7.83 -3.78 6.12
N GLY A 39 7.82 -3.73 4.80
CA GLY A 39 6.60 -3.63 4.02
C GLY A 39 5.78 -4.91 4.07
N VAL A 40 4.46 -4.77 3.98
CA VAL A 40 3.54 -5.92 4.00
C VAL A 40 3.84 -6.91 2.86
N LEU A 41 4.21 -6.42 1.68
CA LEU A 41 4.54 -7.26 0.51
C LEU A 41 5.86 -8.02 0.71
N THR A 42 6.81 -7.42 1.43
CA THR A 42 8.11 -8.05 1.75
C THR A 42 7.96 -9.11 2.84
N GLY A 43 7.10 -8.87 3.83
CA GLY A 43 6.82 -9.81 4.91
C GLY A 43 5.81 -10.90 4.57
N ALA A 44 5.09 -10.79 3.46
CA ALA A 44 4.09 -11.76 3.02
C ALA A 44 4.72 -13.06 2.48
N THR A 45 3.97 -14.14 2.58
CA THR A 45 4.34 -15.45 2.03
C THR A 45 3.70 -15.65 0.65
N ALA A 46 4.39 -16.31 -0.26
CA ALA A 46 3.80 -16.70 -1.55
C ALA A 46 2.56 -17.58 -1.33
N SER A 47 1.53 -17.37 -2.15
CA SER A 47 0.33 -18.23 -2.14
C SER A 47 0.61 -19.64 -2.70
N GLY A 48 1.69 -19.78 -3.45
CA GLY A 48 1.96 -20.97 -4.26
C GLY A 48 1.17 -21.01 -5.56
N ILE A 49 0.33 -20.02 -5.79
CA ILE A 49 -0.38 -19.82 -7.05
C ILE A 49 0.45 -18.89 -7.93
N THR A 50 0.74 -19.35 -9.13
CA THR A 50 1.38 -18.55 -10.18
C THR A 50 0.39 -18.43 -11.33
N THR A 51 0.23 -17.24 -11.88
CA THR A 51 -0.70 -17.03 -13.01
C THR A 51 -0.24 -17.81 -14.24
N ALA A 52 -1.19 -18.29 -15.03
CA ALA A 52 -0.90 -18.98 -16.27
C ALA A 52 -0.32 -18.04 -17.36
N ALA A 53 -0.56 -16.74 -17.23
CA ALA A 53 -0.07 -15.72 -18.15
C ALA A 53 0.80 -14.69 -17.43
N LYS A 54 1.84 -14.19 -18.11
CA LYS A 54 2.79 -13.21 -17.56
C LYS A 54 2.18 -11.84 -17.26
N VAL A 55 1.15 -11.47 -18.01
CA VAL A 55 0.53 -10.14 -17.97
C VAL A 55 -0.99 -10.20 -17.81
N ALA A 56 -1.51 -11.30 -17.30
CA ALA A 56 -2.94 -11.46 -17.08
C ALA A 56 -3.21 -12.20 -15.77
N ILE A 57 -4.35 -11.92 -15.17
CA ILE A 57 -4.87 -12.61 -13.98
C ILE A 57 -6.28 -13.05 -14.31
N THR A 58 -6.62 -14.29 -13.99
CA THR A 58 -7.98 -14.79 -14.08
C THR A 58 -8.70 -14.70 -12.73
N ALA A 59 -10.03 -14.66 -12.76
CA ALA A 59 -10.83 -14.69 -11.54
C ALA A 59 -10.56 -15.96 -10.71
N ALA A 60 -10.38 -17.09 -11.36
CA ALA A 60 -10.10 -18.36 -10.71
C ALA A 60 -8.76 -18.36 -9.94
N GLU A 61 -7.72 -17.75 -10.50
CA GLU A 61 -6.42 -17.62 -9.84
C GLU A 61 -6.51 -16.72 -8.61
N LEU A 62 -7.28 -15.63 -8.69
CA LEU A 62 -7.49 -14.74 -7.57
C LEU A 62 -8.27 -15.43 -6.44
N VAL A 63 -9.34 -16.15 -6.76
CA VAL A 63 -10.11 -16.96 -5.79
C VAL A 63 -9.23 -18.03 -5.16
N SER A 64 -8.42 -18.71 -5.98
CA SER A 64 -7.48 -19.71 -5.48
C SER A 64 -6.45 -19.09 -4.53
N THR A 65 -5.93 -17.91 -4.85
CA THR A 65 -5.01 -17.17 -3.96
C THR A 65 -5.66 -16.83 -2.62
N MET A 66 -6.91 -16.37 -2.63
CA MET A 66 -7.66 -16.13 -1.39
C MET A 66 -7.86 -17.43 -0.58
N GLY A 67 -8.12 -18.54 -1.26
CA GLY A 67 -8.27 -19.88 -0.64
C GLY A 67 -7.01 -20.42 0.01
N THR A 68 -5.81 -19.90 -0.33
CA THR A 68 -4.55 -20.31 0.33
C THR A 68 -4.31 -19.62 1.67
N LEU A 69 -5.09 -18.59 1.99
CA LEU A 69 -5.03 -17.96 3.31
C LEU A 69 -5.55 -18.93 4.37
N ALA A 70 -4.82 -19.08 5.46
CA ALA A 70 -5.24 -20.00 6.53
C ALA A 70 -6.54 -19.50 7.19
N THR A 71 -7.41 -20.44 7.55
CA THR A 71 -8.76 -20.18 8.10
C THR A 71 -8.82 -19.15 9.23
N PRO A 72 -7.88 -19.10 10.22
CA PRO A 72 -7.92 -18.09 11.28
C PRO A 72 -7.79 -16.65 10.81
N TYR A 73 -7.28 -16.43 9.59
CA TYR A 73 -7.06 -15.08 9.02
C TYR A 73 -8.17 -14.65 8.04
N HIS A 74 -9.23 -15.45 7.90
CA HIS A 74 -10.46 -15.06 7.20
C HIS A 74 -11.41 -14.39 8.19
N ASN A 75 -11.23 -13.09 8.38
CA ASN A 75 -12.03 -12.29 9.32
C ASN A 75 -12.39 -10.91 8.73
N ALA A 76 -13.06 -10.09 9.53
CA ALA A 76 -13.49 -8.76 9.10
C ALA A 76 -12.32 -7.80 8.76
N ASN A 77 -11.07 -8.12 9.14
CA ASN A 77 -9.89 -7.32 8.85
C ASN A 77 -9.13 -7.83 7.61
N THR A 78 -9.60 -8.93 7.00
CA THR A 78 -9.03 -9.43 5.75
C THR A 78 -9.31 -8.43 4.64
N ARG A 79 -8.26 -8.06 3.89
CA ARG A 79 -8.32 -7.12 2.76
C ARG A 79 -7.54 -7.67 1.58
N LEU A 80 -7.93 -7.24 0.40
CA LEU A 80 -7.13 -7.33 -0.81
C LEU A 80 -6.37 -6.03 -0.99
N LEU A 81 -5.08 -6.11 -1.33
CA LEU A 81 -4.25 -4.96 -1.67
C LEU A 81 -3.73 -5.13 -3.10
N MET A 82 -3.90 -4.11 -3.93
CA MET A 82 -3.50 -4.13 -5.33
C MET A 82 -3.27 -2.72 -5.87
N LEU A 83 -2.65 -2.63 -7.05
CA LEU A 83 -2.51 -1.39 -7.78
C LEU A 83 -3.86 -0.98 -8.40
N GLY A 84 -4.10 0.32 -8.57
CA GLY A 84 -5.33 0.82 -9.18
C GLY A 84 -5.58 0.28 -10.59
N SER A 85 -4.54 0.19 -11.44
CA SER A 85 -4.65 -0.41 -12.77
C SER A 85 -5.03 -1.89 -12.72
N THR A 86 -4.51 -2.65 -11.76
CA THR A 86 -4.86 -4.05 -11.52
C THR A 86 -6.34 -4.19 -11.16
N LYS A 87 -6.85 -3.30 -10.30
CA LYS A 87 -8.28 -3.29 -9.95
C LYS A 87 -9.17 -3.06 -11.18
N TRP A 88 -8.86 -2.05 -11.99
CA TRP A 88 -9.64 -1.77 -13.20
C TRP A 88 -9.55 -2.90 -14.23
N TYR A 89 -8.39 -3.53 -14.37
CA TYR A 89 -8.22 -4.73 -15.19
C TYR A 89 -9.14 -5.86 -14.74
N LEU A 90 -9.14 -6.17 -13.43
CA LEU A 90 -9.98 -7.23 -12.86
C LEU A 90 -11.48 -6.93 -13.00
N GLN A 91 -11.89 -5.67 -12.89
CA GLN A 91 -13.28 -5.26 -13.13
C GLN A 91 -13.72 -5.43 -14.59
N GLY A 92 -12.79 -5.29 -15.54
CA GLY A 92 -13.03 -5.46 -16.97
C GLY A 92 -13.08 -6.92 -17.44
N LEU A 93 -12.77 -7.89 -16.59
CA LEU A 93 -12.81 -9.30 -16.96
C LEU A 93 -14.25 -9.75 -17.24
N THR A 94 -14.50 -10.13 -18.48
CA THR A 94 -15.79 -10.65 -18.93
C THR A 94 -16.04 -12.05 -18.35
N GLY A 95 -17.25 -12.30 -17.88
CA GLY A 95 -17.71 -13.63 -17.46
C GLY A 95 -17.85 -13.86 -15.95
N ASN A 96 -17.53 -12.89 -15.12
CA ASN A 96 -17.79 -13.02 -13.68
C ASN A 96 -18.39 -11.72 -13.07
N PRO A 97 -19.71 -11.52 -13.21
CA PRO A 97 -20.39 -10.30 -12.77
C PRO A 97 -20.38 -10.06 -11.25
N PHE A 98 -19.97 -11.05 -10.47
CA PHE A 98 -19.93 -11.00 -9.01
C PHE A 98 -18.55 -10.68 -8.43
N MET A 99 -17.54 -10.42 -9.26
CA MET A 99 -16.17 -10.20 -8.80
C MET A 99 -16.02 -8.95 -7.94
N PHE A 100 -16.66 -7.86 -8.32
CA PHE A 100 -16.65 -6.63 -7.52
C PHE A 100 -18.08 -6.17 -7.27
N VAL A 101 -18.52 -6.25 -6.04
CA VAL A 101 -19.79 -5.69 -5.60
C VAL A 101 -19.52 -4.30 -5.02
N GLN A 102 -20.24 -3.30 -5.49
CA GLN A 102 -20.23 -1.99 -4.84
C GLN A 102 -20.98 -2.09 -3.52
N THR A 103 -20.24 -1.96 -2.43
CA THR A 103 -20.81 -1.86 -1.09
C THR A 103 -20.73 -0.41 -0.60
N PRO A 104 -21.47 -0.02 0.45
CA PRO A 104 -21.36 1.31 1.05
C PRO A 104 -19.92 1.65 1.52
N ASN A 105 -19.08 0.63 1.75
CA ASN A 105 -17.71 0.76 2.22
C ASN A 105 -16.67 0.71 1.08
N GLY A 106 -17.08 0.62 -0.17
CA GLY A 106 -16.20 0.55 -1.33
C GLY A 106 -16.47 -0.63 -2.26
N ASN A 107 -15.52 -0.97 -3.09
CA ASN A 107 -15.61 -2.11 -3.99
C ASN A 107 -15.04 -3.35 -3.33
N ASP A 108 -15.88 -4.30 -3.03
CA ASP A 108 -15.49 -5.58 -2.43
C ASP A 108 -15.35 -6.64 -3.51
N PHE A 109 -14.28 -7.40 -3.47
CA PHE A 109 -14.12 -8.60 -4.27
C PHE A 109 -14.67 -9.79 -3.49
N MET A 110 -15.80 -10.34 -3.92
CA MET A 110 -16.47 -11.47 -3.25
C MET A 110 -16.66 -11.26 -1.74
N GLY A 111 -16.98 -10.05 -1.31
CA GLY A 111 -17.17 -9.71 0.10
C GLY A 111 -15.88 -9.35 0.86
N VAL A 112 -14.73 -9.36 0.21
CA VAL A 112 -13.46 -8.91 0.80
C VAL A 112 -13.12 -7.52 0.26
N PRO A 113 -12.97 -6.50 1.11
CA PRO A 113 -12.65 -5.15 0.69
C PRO A 113 -11.33 -5.06 -0.06
N ALA A 114 -11.36 -4.40 -1.22
CA ALA A 114 -10.18 -4.18 -2.05
C ALA A 114 -9.60 -2.78 -1.81
N LEU A 115 -8.40 -2.73 -1.27
CA LEU A 115 -7.62 -1.51 -1.06
C LEU A 115 -6.72 -1.26 -2.26
N ILE A 116 -6.55 0.02 -2.59
CA ILE A 116 -5.64 0.45 -3.66
C ILE A 116 -4.42 1.08 -3.01
N SER A 117 -3.23 0.56 -3.37
CA SER A 117 -1.96 1.23 -3.07
C SER A 117 -1.23 1.52 -4.37
N PRO A 118 -0.74 2.75 -4.56
CA PRO A 118 0.06 3.12 -5.74
C PRO A 118 1.42 2.40 -5.76
N ASP A 119 1.87 1.89 -4.62
CA ASP A 119 3.18 1.26 -4.46
C ASP A 119 3.17 -0.26 -4.65
N MET A 120 1.98 -0.84 -4.94
CA MET A 120 1.88 -2.24 -5.34
C MET A 120 2.42 -2.44 -6.75
N GLU A 121 2.98 -3.62 -6.99
CA GLU A 121 3.53 -3.97 -8.30
C GLU A 121 2.40 -4.14 -9.34
N ALA A 122 2.64 -3.62 -10.56
CA ALA A 122 1.74 -3.83 -11.68
C ALA A 122 1.74 -5.30 -12.13
N ILE A 123 0.71 -5.67 -12.91
CA ILE A 123 0.65 -6.98 -13.57
C ILE A 123 1.80 -7.06 -14.59
N ALA A 124 2.86 -7.80 -14.26
CA ALA A 124 4.01 -8.05 -15.11
C ALA A 124 4.71 -9.34 -14.66
N ASP A 125 5.51 -9.92 -15.53
CA ASP A 125 6.22 -11.18 -15.25
C ASP A 125 7.01 -11.12 -13.93
N THR A 126 6.91 -12.17 -13.13
CA THR A 126 7.54 -12.35 -11.82
C THR A 126 7.11 -11.37 -10.72
N LYS A 127 6.16 -10.48 -11.01
CA LYS A 127 5.69 -9.46 -10.08
C LYS A 127 4.60 -9.96 -9.13
N LYS A 128 4.50 -9.31 -7.96
CA LYS A 128 3.52 -9.58 -6.91
C LYS A 128 2.38 -8.56 -7.01
N SER A 129 1.44 -8.80 -7.92
CA SER A 129 0.42 -7.82 -8.30
C SER A 129 -0.77 -7.72 -7.36
N VAL A 130 -1.05 -8.78 -6.60
CA VAL A 130 -2.15 -8.83 -5.63
C VAL A 130 -1.67 -9.46 -4.34
N LEU A 131 -2.07 -8.87 -3.22
CA LEU A 131 -1.85 -9.39 -1.89
C LEU A 131 -3.19 -9.51 -1.18
N VAL A 132 -3.40 -10.61 -0.47
CA VAL A 132 -4.55 -10.84 0.42
C VAL A 132 -4.04 -11.14 1.82
N GLY A 133 -4.69 -10.63 2.84
CA GLY A 133 -4.30 -10.94 4.20
C GLY A 133 -5.10 -10.21 5.27
N ASP A 134 -4.86 -10.63 6.49
CA ASP A 134 -5.41 -10.02 7.69
C ASP A 134 -4.49 -8.89 8.18
N PHE A 135 -4.91 -7.66 7.93
CA PHE A 135 -4.13 -6.47 8.28
C PHE A 135 -4.04 -6.20 9.78
N SER A 136 -4.80 -6.91 10.63
CA SER A 136 -4.60 -6.87 12.09
C SER A 136 -3.28 -7.53 12.51
N MET A 137 -2.69 -8.37 11.66
CA MET A 137 -1.40 -9.01 11.87
C MET A 137 -0.21 -8.18 11.35
N TYR A 138 -0.41 -6.91 11.06
CA TYR A 138 0.63 -5.96 10.76
C TYR A 138 0.78 -4.95 11.90
N ALA A 139 1.95 -4.88 12.51
CA ALA A 139 2.25 -3.91 13.55
C ALA A 139 2.76 -2.60 12.93
N PHE A 140 2.14 -1.50 13.28
CA PHE A 140 2.61 -0.16 12.99
C PHE A 140 2.98 0.55 14.30
N ALA A 141 4.16 1.13 14.35
CA ALA A 141 4.63 1.88 15.52
C ALA A 141 5.13 3.25 15.08
N GLU A 142 4.53 4.30 15.58
CA GLU A 142 4.99 5.67 15.41
C GLU A 142 5.76 6.09 16.65
N ARG A 143 7.06 6.33 16.50
CA ARG A 143 7.91 6.83 17.60
C ARG A 143 7.89 8.34 17.68
N GLN A 144 7.75 9.01 16.55
CA GLN A 144 7.74 10.45 16.45
C GLN A 144 6.85 10.86 15.29
N GLY A 145 5.77 11.59 15.59
CA GLY A 145 4.90 12.16 14.57
C GLY A 145 5.62 13.17 13.67
N LEU A 146 4.91 13.65 12.68
CA LEU A 146 5.43 14.65 11.75
C LEU A 146 5.76 15.95 12.48
N ILE A 147 7.04 16.31 12.54
CA ILE A 147 7.51 17.57 13.09
C ILE A 147 8.05 18.42 11.96
N VAL A 148 7.47 19.60 11.80
CA VAL A 148 7.95 20.61 10.86
C VAL A 148 8.65 21.70 11.67
N SER A 149 9.92 21.98 11.37
CA SER A 149 10.70 23.05 12.01
C SER A 149 11.23 24.03 10.97
N ARG A 150 11.10 25.31 11.28
CA ARG A 150 11.61 26.42 10.47
C ARG A 150 12.95 26.90 11.06
N ASN A 151 13.98 26.99 10.21
CA ASN A 151 15.28 27.53 10.59
C ASN A 151 15.65 28.70 9.66
N PRO A 152 15.50 29.95 10.12
CA PRO A 152 15.82 31.12 9.32
C PRO A 152 17.33 31.40 9.25
N TYR A 153 18.14 30.77 10.10
CA TYR A 153 19.57 31.12 10.22
C TYR A 153 20.45 30.29 9.29
N LEU A 154 20.05 29.06 8.94
CA LEU A 154 20.91 28.15 8.20
C LEU A 154 21.27 28.65 6.79
N TYR A 155 20.37 29.36 6.13
CA TYR A 155 20.54 29.89 4.79
C TYR A 155 20.41 31.42 4.74
N GLN A 156 20.69 32.09 5.85
CA GLN A 156 20.55 33.55 5.97
C GLN A 156 21.39 34.30 4.95
N ALA A 157 22.60 33.85 4.64
CA ALA A 157 23.50 34.47 3.65
C ALA A 157 22.92 34.46 2.22
N SER A 158 22.01 33.55 1.90
CA SER A 158 21.33 33.49 0.60
C SER A 158 19.89 34.00 0.64
N GLY A 159 19.44 34.57 1.77
CA GLY A 159 18.08 35.12 1.94
C GLY A 159 17.00 34.03 1.94
N GLN A 160 17.35 32.76 2.24
CA GLN A 160 16.43 31.63 2.24
C GLN A 160 16.11 31.18 3.66
N VAL A 161 14.95 30.53 3.83
CA VAL A 161 14.51 29.91 5.08
C VAL A 161 14.48 28.40 4.92
N GLY A 162 15.20 27.69 5.78
CA GLY A 162 15.19 26.22 5.80
C GLY A 162 13.94 25.68 6.49
N ILE A 163 13.22 24.76 5.84
CA ILE A 163 12.12 24.00 6.42
C ILE A 163 12.57 22.55 6.57
N PHE A 164 12.56 22.05 7.80
CA PHE A 164 12.97 20.68 8.13
C PHE A 164 11.76 19.88 8.55
N VAL A 165 11.61 18.71 7.96
CA VAL A 165 10.55 17.76 8.27
C VAL A 165 11.20 16.52 8.87
N LYS A 166 10.72 16.08 10.02
CA LYS A 166 11.19 14.87 10.70
C LYS A 166 10.01 14.02 11.10
N GLN A 167 10.13 12.74 10.83
CA GLN A 167 9.17 11.72 11.25
C GLN A 167 9.91 10.42 11.53
N ARG A 168 9.42 9.63 12.49
CA ARG A 168 9.98 8.32 12.81
C ARG A 168 8.86 7.32 13.03
N PHE A 169 8.78 6.35 12.16
CA PHE A 169 7.83 5.26 12.25
C PHE A 169 8.51 3.93 11.92
N GLY A 170 7.89 2.85 12.31
CA GLY A 170 8.30 1.48 12.03
C GLY A 170 7.09 0.63 11.69
N GLY A 171 7.32 -0.47 11.01
CA GLY A 171 6.28 -1.44 10.70
C GLY A 171 6.89 -2.82 10.48
N ALA A 172 6.17 -3.84 10.87
CA ALA A 172 6.56 -5.23 10.65
C ALA A 172 5.35 -6.14 10.56
N VAL A 173 5.47 -7.19 9.77
CA VAL A 173 4.51 -8.29 9.74
C VAL A 173 4.73 -9.15 10.98
N LEU A 174 3.69 -9.28 11.82
CA LEU A 174 3.73 -10.11 13.04
C LEU A 174 3.65 -11.60 12.70
N GLN A 175 2.87 -11.95 11.67
CA GLN A 175 2.67 -13.32 11.24
C GLN A 175 2.69 -13.39 9.71
N THR A 176 3.71 -14.02 9.16
CA THR A 176 3.91 -14.11 7.71
C THR A 176 2.84 -14.95 6.99
N LEU A 177 2.24 -15.92 7.67
CA LEU A 177 1.17 -16.76 7.13
C LEU A 177 -0.18 -16.03 7.01
N ALA A 178 -0.32 -14.88 7.68
CA ALA A 178 -1.50 -14.04 7.60
C ALA A 178 -1.60 -13.24 6.30
N PHE A 179 -0.55 -13.24 5.49
CA PHE A 179 -0.47 -12.53 4.22
C PHE A 179 -0.01 -13.45 3.10
N LYS A 180 -0.75 -13.45 2.01
CA LYS A 180 -0.46 -14.22 0.80
C LYS A 180 -0.44 -13.32 -0.42
N TYR A 181 0.54 -13.51 -1.30
CA TYR A 181 0.60 -12.78 -2.57
C TYR A 181 0.50 -13.70 -3.77
N LEU A 182 -0.09 -13.20 -4.84
CA LEU A 182 -0.14 -13.83 -6.14
C LEU A 182 1.12 -13.45 -6.93
N THR A 183 1.83 -14.46 -7.43
CA THR A 183 2.99 -14.26 -8.30
C THR A 183 2.54 -14.29 -9.76
N GLN A 184 2.97 -13.30 -10.53
CA GLN A 184 2.80 -13.32 -11.98
C GLN A 184 3.87 -14.23 -12.59
N GLY A 185 3.49 -15.02 -13.56
CA GLY A 185 4.41 -15.86 -14.28
C GLY A 185 3.64 -16.79 -15.19
N GLY A 186 4.24 -17.17 -16.24
CA GLY A 186 3.77 -18.18 -17.16
C GLY A 186 4.99 -18.73 -17.90
N SER A 187 4.99 -19.99 -18.17
CA SER A 187 5.96 -20.64 -19.04
C SER A 187 5.84 -20.14 -20.47
#